data_e0df0b22b376b8accc842d460cebeaea
#
_entry.id   e0df0b22b376b8accc842d460cebeaea
#
_cell.length_a   1.000
_cell.length_b   1.000
_cell.length_c   1.000
_cell.angle_alpha   90.00
_cell.angle_beta   90.00
_cell.angle_gamma   90.00
#
_symmetry.space_group_name_H-M   'P 1'
#
loop_
_entity.id
_entity.type
_entity.pdbx_description
1 polymer ?
#
loop_
_entity_poly.entity_id
_entity_poly.type
_entity_poly.pdbx_seq_one_letter_code
_entity_poly.pdbx_strand_id
1 'polypeptide(L)'
;MRGLPKRRTFLAGLGAGLAAAALPARASEAVDLQLVLAADVSRSIDNNRFLLQRQGYAAAIADPRVVRAMTGGPARRLALTYNEWSGPGAQRTMVDWTLIDGQDSAEDFAARLLAPPRPFAGSTAIGDAIMFSMEEFRRCPFPARRRTIDVSGDGTNTSGTLAGTARDIAVEAGITINGLAILTETPSPWNPLHTHPPGGLDEWYRANVIGGTGAFLLSVLGFDTFAYAMVNKLSREVS
;
A
#
# COMPACT_ATOMS: atom_id res chain seq x y z
N MET A 1 -14.23 49.55 -79.08
CA MET A 1 -14.57 48.14 -78.75
C MET A 1 -14.38 47.96 -77.23
N ARG A 2 -15.45 47.75 -76.54
CA ARG A 2 -15.50 47.75 -75.05
C ARG A 2 -15.31 46.31 -74.55
N GLY A 3 -14.25 46.08 -73.74
CA GLY A 3 -14.01 44.78 -73.06
C GLY A 3 -14.79 44.70 -71.74
N LEU A 4 -15.51 43.62 -71.57
CA LEU A 4 -16.31 43.28 -70.39
C LEU A 4 -15.41 42.69 -69.24
N PRO A 5 -15.72 43.00 -67.97
CA PRO A 5 -14.94 42.50 -66.84
C PRO A 5 -15.38 41.07 -66.43
N LYS A 6 -14.42 40.21 -66.16
CA LYS A 6 -14.60 38.84 -65.61
C LYS A 6 -15.01 38.89 -64.15
N ARG A 7 -16.16 38.31 -63.82
CA ARG A 7 -16.61 38.04 -62.45
C ARG A 7 -15.77 36.93 -61.82
N ARG A 8 -15.13 37.24 -60.71
CA ARG A 8 -14.51 36.26 -59.82
C ARG A 8 -15.52 35.79 -58.81
N THR A 9 -15.86 34.49 -58.85
CA THR A 9 -16.70 33.82 -57.87
C THR A 9 -15.83 33.50 -56.65
N PHE A 10 -16.19 34.04 -55.47
CA PHE A 10 -15.63 33.69 -54.19
C PHE A 10 -16.39 32.47 -53.67
N LEU A 11 -15.74 31.31 -53.55
CA LEU A 11 -16.28 30.17 -52.78
C LEU A 11 -15.97 30.45 -51.29
N ALA A 12 -16.99 30.65 -50.50
CA ALA A 12 -16.93 30.65 -49.05
C ALA A 12 -16.89 29.21 -48.55
N GLY A 13 -15.75 28.77 -48.09
CA GLY A 13 -15.64 27.47 -47.41
C GLY A 13 -16.20 27.57 -46.00
N LEU A 14 -17.30 26.89 -45.69
CA LEU A 14 -17.77 26.64 -44.33
C LEU A 14 -16.82 25.62 -43.67
N GLY A 15 -15.94 26.09 -42.81
CA GLY A 15 -15.19 25.25 -41.89
C GLY A 15 -16.10 24.83 -40.74
N ALA A 16 -16.60 23.60 -40.74
CA ALA A 16 -17.24 22.97 -39.58
C ALA A 16 -16.20 22.68 -38.53
N GLY A 17 -16.04 23.51 -37.53
CA GLY A 17 -15.23 23.25 -36.36
C GLY A 17 -15.90 22.16 -35.51
N LEU A 18 -15.30 20.95 -35.47
CA LEU A 18 -15.63 19.92 -34.49
C LEU A 18 -15.20 20.44 -33.11
N ALA A 19 -16.15 20.95 -32.33
CA ALA A 19 -15.96 21.16 -30.90
C ALA A 19 -15.87 19.77 -30.24
N ALA A 20 -14.66 19.31 -29.93
CA ALA A 20 -14.47 18.17 -29.07
C ALA A 20 -15.03 18.54 -27.69
N ALA A 21 -16.20 17.99 -27.35
CA ALA A 21 -16.73 18.08 -25.99
C ALA A 21 -15.75 17.38 -25.07
N ALA A 22 -14.98 18.14 -24.28
CA ALA A 22 -14.20 17.59 -23.18
C ALA A 22 -15.19 16.95 -22.20
N LEU A 23 -15.18 15.61 -22.12
CA LEU A 23 -15.89 14.90 -21.08
C LEU A 23 -15.41 15.47 -19.74
N PRO A 24 -16.32 15.82 -18.80
CA PRO A 24 -15.91 16.30 -17.50
C PRO A 24 -15.03 15.20 -16.87
N ALA A 25 -13.79 15.55 -16.52
CA ALA A 25 -12.95 14.68 -15.71
C ALA A 25 -13.77 14.35 -14.47
N ARG A 26 -14.12 13.05 -14.32
CA ARG A 26 -14.87 12.58 -13.16
C ARG A 26 -14.01 12.96 -11.96
N ALA A 27 -14.50 13.89 -11.12
CA ALA A 27 -13.80 14.28 -9.91
C ALA A 27 -13.48 12.97 -9.16
N SER A 28 -12.19 12.71 -8.91
CA SER A 28 -11.79 11.50 -8.22
C SER A 28 -12.45 11.51 -6.84
N GLU A 29 -13.19 10.44 -6.54
CA GLU A 29 -13.95 10.35 -5.31
C GLU A 29 -13.01 10.36 -4.10
N ALA A 30 -13.17 11.34 -3.20
CA ALA A 30 -12.37 11.41 -1.99
C ALA A 30 -12.63 10.21 -1.09
N VAL A 31 -11.59 9.73 -0.42
CA VAL A 31 -11.62 8.61 0.50
C VAL A 31 -11.23 9.04 1.91
N ASP A 32 -11.62 8.27 2.93
CA ASP A 32 -11.28 8.55 4.32
C ASP A 32 -9.79 8.32 4.61
N LEU A 33 -9.19 7.34 3.93
CA LEU A 33 -7.82 6.91 4.14
C LEU A 33 -7.23 6.35 2.84
N GLN A 34 -5.98 6.69 2.55
CA GLN A 34 -5.10 5.92 1.66
C GLN A 34 -4.25 4.98 2.52
N LEU A 35 -4.37 3.68 2.31
CA LEU A 35 -3.64 2.66 3.07
C LEU A 35 -2.76 1.82 2.14
N VAL A 36 -1.46 1.81 2.42
CA VAL A 36 -0.48 0.92 1.80
C VAL A 36 -0.20 -0.22 2.76
N LEU A 37 -0.48 -1.46 2.36
CA LEU A 37 -0.04 -2.66 3.07
C LEU A 37 1.30 -3.08 2.48
N ALA A 38 2.37 -2.97 3.27
CA ALA A 38 3.74 -3.28 2.87
C ALA A 38 4.23 -4.55 3.58
N ALA A 39 4.15 -5.69 2.88
CA ALA A 39 4.43 -7.02 3.43
C ALA A 39 5.85 -7.48 3.11
N ASP A 40 6.60 -7.87 4.14
CA ASP A 40 7.90 -8.50 4.02
C ASP A 40 7.77 -9.89 3.36
N VAL A 41 8.57 -10.12 2.32
CA VAL A 41 8.75 -11.43 1.69
C VAL A 41 10.23 -11.79 1.60
N SER A 42 11.05 -11.28 2.53
CA SER A 42 12.48 -11.56 2.60
C SER A 42 12.78 -13.04 2.92
N ARG A 43 14.06 -13.41 2.92
CA ARG A 43 14.48 -14.81 3.02
C ARG A 43 14.11 -15.47 4.35
N SER A 44 13.94 -14.71 5.43
CA SER A 44 13.51 -15.24 6.74
C SER A 44 12.11 -15.86 6.70
N ILE A 45 11.28 -15.40 5.76
CA ILE A 45 9.94 -15.92 5.51
C ILE A 45 10.03 -17.04 4.48
N ASP A 46 9.89 -18.30 4.90
CA ASP A 46 9.82 -19.45 4.02
C ASP A 46 8.52 -19.48 3.20
N ASN A 47 8.39 -20.42 2.25
CA ASN A 47 7.23 -20.47 1.37
C ASN A 47 5.92 -20.77 2.12
N ASN A 48 5.94 -21.54 3.18
CA ASN A 48 4.73 -21.83 3.96
C ASN A 48 4.27 -20.57 4.72
N ARG A 49 5.19 -19.88 5.39
CA ARG A 49 4.94 -18.61 6.08
C ARG A 49 4.46 -17.53 5.12
N PHE A 50 5.05 -17.46 3.93
CA PHE A 50 4.61 -16.56 2.86
C PHE A 50 3.15 -16.81 2.45
N LEU A 51 2.75 -18.08 2.28
CA LEU A 51 1.37 -18.44 1.97
C LEU A 51 0.41 -18.08 3.11
N LEU A 52 0.78 -18.39 4.35
CA LEU A 52 0.00 -18.03 5.54
C LEU A 52 -0.18 -16.51 5.66
N GLN A 53 0.87 -15.74 5.40
CA GLN A 53 0.81 -14.28 5.39
C GLN A 53 -0.17 -13.76 4.35
N ARG A 54 -0.08 -14.19 3.10
CA ARG A 54 -1.02 -13.76 2.05
C ARG A 54 -2.45 -14.17 2.33
N GLN A 55 -2.67 -15.42 2.77
CA GLN A 55 -3.99 -15.90 3.16
C GLN A 55 -4.55 -15.09 4.33
N GLY A 56 -3.69 -14.74 5.30
CA GLY A 56 -4.07 -13.92 6.43
C GLY A 56 -4.49 -12.51 6.04
N TYR A 57 -3.75 -11.86 5.14
CA TYR A 57 -4.15 -10.56 4.58
C TYR A 57 -5.48 -10.67 3.82
N ALA A 58 -5.62 -11.65 2.92
CA ALA A 58 -6.84 -11.83 2.13
C ALA A 58 -8.05 -12.08 3.03
N ALA A 59 -7.92 -12.97 4.03
CA ALA A 59 -8.99 -13.27 4.98
C ALA A 59 -9.37 -12.03 5.82
N ALA A 60 -8.38 -11.25 6.27
CA ALA A 60 -8.64 -10.06 7.07
C ALA A 60 -9.31 -8.95 6.26
N ILE A 61 -8.87 -8.71 5.02
CA ILE A 61 -9.47 -7.69 4.15
C ILE A 61 -10.92 -8.01 3.83
N ALA A 62 -11.25 -9.28 3.58
CA ALA A 62 -12.61 -9.75 3.31
C ALA A 62 -13.46 -9.96 4.56
N ASP A 63 -12.90 -9.84 5.78
CA ASP A 63 -13.66 -10.00 7.02
C ASP A 63 -14.73 -8.91 7.14
N PRO A 64 -16.02 -9.26 7.36
CA PRO A 64 -17.10 -8.27 7.43
C PRO A 64 -16.92 -7.22 8.55
N ARG A 65 -16.16 -7.52 9.60
CA ARG A 65 -15.84 -6.55 10.67
C ARG A 65 -14.86 -5.50 10.15
N VAL A 66 -13.85 -5.93 9.41
CA VAL A 66 -12.87 -5.04 8.78
C VAL A 66 -13.51 -4.20 7.68
N VAL A 67 -14.35 -4.81 6.83
CA VAL A 67 -15.10 -4.08 5.79
C VAL A 67 -15.99 -3.00 6.40
N ARG A 68 -16.73 -3.32 7.47
CA ARG A 68 -17.53 -2.31 8.19
C ARG A 68 -16.67 -1.16 8.73
N ALA A 69 -15.49 -1.46 9.26
CA ALA A 69 -14.57 -0.43 9.74
C ALA A 69 -14.03 0.42 8.56
N MET A 70 -13.63 -0.20 7.46
CA MET A 70 -13.16 0.47 6.24
C MET A 70 -14.21 1.40 5.61
N THR A 71 -15.49 1.08 5.78
CA THR A 71 -16.62 1.86 5.23
C THR A 71 -17.38 2.65 6.31
N GLY A 72 -16.82 2.75 7.51
CA GLY A 72 -17.45 3.44 8.65
C GLY A 72 -17.20 4.95 8.71
N GLY A 73 -16.23 5.47 7.97
CA GLY A 73 -15.87 6.89 7.94
C GLY A 73 -16.85 7.76 7.13
N PRO A 74 -16.65 9.07 7.14
CA PRO A 74 -17.54 10.03 6.44
C PRO A 74 -17.68 9.79 4.95
N ALA A 75 -16.59 9.42 4.26
CA ALA A 75 -16.62 9.09 2.83
C ALA A 75 -17.14 7.67 2.57
N ARG A 76 -17.23 6.83 3.60
CA ARG A 76 -17.68 5.43 3.56
C ARG A 76 -16.86 4.56 2.59
N ARG A 77 -15.59 4.88 2.42
CA ARG A 77 -14.65 4.18 1.54
C ARG A 77 -13.22 4.52 1.86
N LEU A 78 -12.32 3.62 1.52
CA LEU A 78 -10.88 3.88 1.55
C LEU A 78 -10.22 3.42 0.24
N ALA A 79 -9.02 3.90 -0.01
CA ALA A 79 -8.14 3.41 -1.07
C ALA A 79 -7.10 2.47 -0.47
N LEU A 80 -7.01 1.27 -1.00
CA LEU A 80 -6.11 0.21 -0.54
C LEU A 80 -5.17 -0.23 -1.66
N THR A 81 -3.90 -0.45 -1.33
CA THR A 81 -2.91 -1.10 -2.19
C THR A 81 -2.09 -2.10 -1.38
N TYR A 82 -1.58 -3.15 -2.02
CA TYR A 82 -0.75 -4.17 -1.38
C TYR A 82 0.57 -4.33 -2.11
N ASN A 83 1.64 -4.13 -1.37
CA ASN A 83 3.02 -4.21 -1.84
C ASN A 83 3.75 -5.36 -1.16
N GLU A 84 4.62 -6.04 -1.90
CA GLU A 84 5.59 -6.98 -1.35
C GLU A 84 7.00 -6.46 -1.54
N TRP A 85 7.84 -6.68 -0.53
CA TRP A 85 9.20 -6.18 -0.53
C TRP A 85 10.18 -7.17 0.13
N SER A 86 11.46 -7.02 -0.26
CA SER A 86 12.59 -7.70 0.38
C SER A 86 13.83 -6.78 0.41
N GLY A 87 14.91 -7.08 -0.30
CA GLY A 87 16.12 -6.28 -0.34
C GLY A 87 16.01 -5.00 -1.18
N PRO A 88 17.12 -4.24 -1.30
CA PRO A 88 17.16 -3.02 -2.12
C PRO A 88 16.75 -3.27 -3.56
N GLY A 89 15.86 -2.41 -4.10
CA GLY A 89 15.31 -2.54 -5.46
C GLY A 89 14.32 -3.69 -5.65
N ALA A 90 14.00 -4.43 -4.60
CA ALA A 90 13.06 -5.54 -4.62
C ALA A 90 11.76 -5.15 -3.90
N GLN A 91 11.05 -4.18 -4.44
CA GLN A 91 9.73 -3.74 -4.03
C GLN A 91 8.77 -3.86 -5.22
N ARG A 92 7.54 -4.32 -4.99
CA ARG A 92 6.54 -4.48 -6.06
C ARG A 92 5.12 -4.29 -5.54
N THR A 93 4.33 -3.52 -6.29
CA THR A 93 2.89 -3.47 -6.11
C THR A 93 2.27 -4.75 -6.67
N MET A 94 1.66 -5.53 -5.81
CA MET A 94 1.00 -6.80 -6.16
C MET A 94 -0.48 -6.59 -6.47
N VAL A 95 -1.14 -5.67 -5.76
CA VAL A 95 -2.50 -5.20 -6.04
C VAL A 95 -2.49 -3.70 -6.04
N ASP A 96 -2.79 -3.09 -7.19
CA ASP A 96 -2.79 -1.64 -7.38
C ASP A 96 -3.95 -0.98 -6.62
N TRP A 97 -3.89 0.34 -6.47
CA TRP A 97 -4.87 1.14 -5.76
C TRP A 97 -6.30 0.76 -6.14
N THR A 98 -7.06 0.37 -5.15
CA THR A 98 -8.43 -0.11 -5.29
C THR A 98 -9.30 0.62 -4.29
N LEU A 99 -10.45 1.08 -4.75
CA LEU A 99 -11.48 1.65 -3.88
C LEU A 99 -12.18 0.51 -3.14
N ILE A 100 -12.15 0.55 -1.82
CA ILE A 100 -12.91 -0.37 -0.97
C ILE A 100 -14.11 0.41 -0.43
N ASP A 101 -15.29 0.08 -0.92
CA ASP A 101 -16.56 0.73 -0.61
C ASP A 101 -17.64 -0.26 -0.13
N GLY A 102 -17.30 -1.54 -0.04
CA GLY A 102 -18.19 -2.61 0.40
C GLY A 102 -17.56 -3.99 0.41
N GLN A 103 -18.36 -5.00 0.69
CA GLN A 103 -17.92 -6.39 0.78
C GLN A 103 -17.36 -6.90 -0.55
N ASP A 104 -18.04 -6.64 -1.66
CA ASP A 104 -17.67 -7.13 -2.99
C ASP A 104 -16.29 -6.59 -3.41
N SER A 105 -16.03 -5.30 -3.22
CA SER A 105 -14.74 -4.68 -3.53
C SER A 105 -13.59 -5.20 -2.66
N ALA A 106 -13.88 -5.53 -1.40
CA ALA A 106 -12.90 -6.14 -0.49
C ALA A 106 -12.58 -7.58 -0.87
N GLU A 107 -13.57 -8.38 -1.24
CA GLU A 107 -13.41 -9.76 -1.71
C GLU A 107 -12.66 -9.82 -3.05
N ASP A 108 -12.95 -8.91 -3.98
CA ASP A 108 -12.21 -8.78 -5.23
C ASP A 108 -10.73 -8.43 -5.00
N PHE A 109 -10.47 -7.52 -4.05
CA PHE A 109 -9.09 -7.19 -3.67
C PHE A 109 -8.37 -8.42 -3.09
N ALA A 110 -9.01 -9.12 -2.16
CA ALA A 110 -8.47 -10.32 -1.51
C ALA A 110 -8.16 -11.43 -2.53
N ALA A 111 -9.03 -11.65 -3.51
CA ALA A 111 -8.81 -12.62 -4.57
C ALA A 111 -7.59 -12.28 -5.44
N ARG A 112 -7.43 -10.99 -5.82
CA ARG A 112 -6.27 -10.52 -6.59
C ARG A 112 -4.96 -10.63 -5.83
N LEU A 113 -4.98 -10.51 -4.51
CA LEU A 113 -3.81 -10.66 -3.66
C LEU A 113 -3.26 -12.09 -3.68
N LEU A 114 -4.13 -13.10 -3.78
CA LEU A 114 -3.73 -14.51 -3.77
C LEU A 114 -3.17 -15.02 -5.11
N ALA A 115 -3.48 -14.36 -6.22
CA ALA A 115 -3.21 -14.87 -7.56
C ALA A 115 -1.73 -14.85 -8.00
N PRO A 116 -0.91 -13.78 -7.74
CA PRO A 116 0.44 -13.70 -8.28
C PRO A 116 1.43 -14.64 -7.56
N PRO A 117 2.50 -15.13 -8.24
CA PRO A 117 3.57 -15.85 -7.56
C PRO A 117 4.36 -14.91 -6.63
N ARG A 118 5.14 -15.49 -5.72
CA ARG A 118 6.09 -14.74 -4.86
C ARG A 118 7.12 -14.02 -5.75
N PRO A 119 7.28 -12.68 -5.62
CA PRO A 119 8.15 -11.94 -6.51
C PRO A 119 9.63 -11.99 -6.14
N PHE A 120 9.93 -12.11 -4.84
CA PHE A 120 11.28 -11.95 -4.28
C PHE A 120 11.56 -12.95 -3.14
N ALA A 121 12.86 -13.12 -2.85
CA ALA A 121 13.37 -13.74 -1.65
C ALA A 121 14.80 -13.21 -1.43
N GLY A 122 14.98 -12.16 -0.65
CA GLY A 122 16.27 -11.47 -0.48
C GLY A 122 16.56 -11.07 0.95
N SER A 123 17.41 -10.06 1.12
CA SER A 123 17.63 -9.36 2.38
C SER A 123 16.40 -8.54 2.79
N THR A 124 16.48 -7.83 3.89
CA THR A 124 15.37 -7.06 4.47
C THR A 124 15.70 -5.58 4.41
N ALA A 125 14.97 -4.82 3.57
CA ALA A 125 15.16 -3.39 3.35
C ALA A 125 13.86 -2.62 3.70
N ILE A 126 13.56 -2.50 4.98
CA ILE A 126 12.35 -1.83 5.50
C ILE A 126 12.33 -0.35 5.08
N GLY A 127 13.49 0.33 5.15
CA GLY A 127 13.58 1.73 4.73
C GLY A 127 13.21 1.91 3.26
N ASP A 128 13.69 1.02 2.37
CA ASP A 128 13.34 1.08 0.95
C ASP A 128 11.86 0.75 0.71
N ALA A 129 11.28 -0.15 1.51
CA ALA A 129 9.84 -0.44 1.48
C ALA A 129 8.98 0.77 1.87
N ILE A 130 9.40 1.53 2.89
CA ILE A 130 8.75 2.79 3.31
C ILE A 130 8.86 3.82 2.17
N MET A 131 10.05 4.02 1.61
CA MET A 131 10.27 4.97 0.52
C MET A 131 9.46 4.61 -0.73
N PHE A 132 9.40 3.33 -1.11
CA PHE A 132 8.56 2.83 -2.19
C PHE A 132 7.06 3.09 -1.92
N SER A 133 6.61 2.84 -0.69
CA SER A 133 5.22 3.10 -0.28
C SER A 133 4.86 4.58 -0.33
N MET A 134 5.81 5.48 -0.09
CA MET A 134 5.60 6.93 -0.26
C MET A 134 5.36 7.31 -1.73
N GLU A 135 6.04 6.66 -2.68
CA GLU A 135 5.80 6.87 -4.11
C GLU A 135 4.41 6.37 -4.55
N GLU A 136 3.90 5.30 -3.92
CA GLU A 136 2.55 4.81 -4.19
C GLU A 136 1.48 5.88 -3.92
N PHE A 137 1.60 6.70 -2.88
CA PHE A 137 0.64 7.78 -2.62
C PHE A 137 0.58 8.80 -3.74
N ARG A 138 1.67 9.03 -4.47
CA ARG A 138 1.69 9.94 -5.64
C ARG A 138 0.91 9.37 -6.82
N ARG A 139 0.83 8.05 -6.91
CA ARG A 139 0.11 7.32 -7.96
C ARG A 139 -1.37 7.08 -7.62
N CYS A 140 -1.77 7.32 -6.36
CA CYS A 140 -3.13 7.07 -5.92
C CYS A 140 -4.12 8.04 -6.61
N PRO A 141 -5.13 7.53 -7.33
CA PRO A 141 -6.10 8.39 -8.00
C PRO A 141 -7.19 8.95 -7.05
N PHE A 142 -7.22 8.49 -5.79
CA PHE A 142 -8.24 8.84 -4.82
C PHE A 142 -7.66 9.81 -3.78
N PRO A 143 -8.06 11.09 -3.74
CA PRO A 143 -7.56 12.02 -2.74
C PRO A 143 -8.04 11.67 -1.34
N ALA A 144 -7.13 11.77 -0.35
CA ALA A 144 -7.42 11.55 1.07
C ALA A 144 -6.70 12.56 1.96
N ARG A 145 -7.24 12.77 3.17
CA ARG A 145 -6.56 13.54 4.21
C ARG A 145 -5.59 12.70 5.05
N ARG A 146 -5.90 11.42 5.21
CA ARG A 146 -5.09 10.46 5.98
C ARG A 146 -4.32 9.56 5.03
N ARG A 147 -3.04 9.36 5.32
CA ARG A 147 -2.15 8.45 4.57
C ARG A 147 -1.43 7.57 5.57
N THR A 148 -1.55 6.27 5.41
CA THR A 148 -0.93 5.31 6.32
C THR A 148 -0.19 4.23 5.53
N ILE A 149 1.02 3.90 6.01
CA ILE A 149 1.78 2.72 5.60
C ILE A 149 1.70 1.72 6.74
N ASP A 150 1.25 0.51 6.45
CA ASP A 150 1.28 -0.62 7.36
C ASP A 150 2.44 -1.54 6.99
N VAL A 151 3.47 -1.60 7.82
CA VAL A 151 4.67 -2.41 7.59
C VAL A 151 4.60 -3.69 8.42
N SER A 152 4.57 -4.85 7.76
CA SER A 152 4.71 -6.15 8.44
C SER A 152 6.02 -6.83 8.09
N GLY A 153 6.67 -7.47 9.07
CA GLY A 153 7.89 -8.24 8.86
C GLY A 153 8.34 -8.99 10.12
N ASP A 154 9.25 -9.97 9.92
CA ASP A 154 9.76 -10.85 10.95
C ASP A 154 11.21 -10.56 11.37
N GLY A 155 11.75 -9.39 10.97
CA GLY A 155 13.13 -9.05 11.29
C GLY A 155 13.49 -7.56 11.16
N THR A 156 14.73 -7.26 11.55
CA THR A 156 15.30 -5.91 11.46
C THR A 156 15.72 -5.55 10.05
N ASN A 157 15.94 -4.24 9.80
CA ASN A 157 16.52 -3.75 8.53
C ASN A 157 17.97 -4.23 8.39
N THR A 158 18.26 -5.02 7.34
CA THR A 158 19.60 -5.58 7.11
C THR A 158 20.31 -4.97 5.90
N SER A 159 19.60 -4.18 5.09
CA SER A 159 20.16 -3.58 3.88
C SER A 159 19.34 -2.37 3.43
N GLY A 160 19.86 -1.63 2.46
CA GLY A 160 19.20 -0.47 1.88
C GLY A 160 19.15 0.74 2.84
N THR A 161 18.18 1.59 2.65
CA THR A 161 17.94 2.77 3.47
C THR A 161 17.69 2.40 4.93
N LEU A 162 18.22 3.16 5.88
CA LEU A 162 17.93 2.95 7.30
C LEU A 162 16.45 3.16 7.57
N ALA A 163 15.81 2.20 8.27
CA ALA A 163 14.37 2.25 8.54
C ALA A 163 13.96 3.55 9.27
N GLY A 164 14.72 3.96 10.30
CA GLY A 164 14.47 5.19 11.05
C GLY A 164 14.54 6.44 10.18
N THR A 165 15.50 6.51 9.26
CA THR A 165 15.62 7.64 8.33
C THR A 165 14.41 7.71 7.39
N ALA A 166 14.00 6.60 6.80
CA ALA A 166 12.84 6.55 5.92
C ALA A 166 11.54 6.87 6.67
N ARG A 167 11.40 6.35 7.92
CA ARG A 167 10.30 6.68 8.83
C ARG A 167 10.20 8.18 9.07
N ASP A 168 11.31 8.83 9.40
CA ASP A 168 11.32 10.27 9.71
C ASP A 168 10.92 11.10 8.49
N ILE A 169 11.40 10.76 7.30
CA ILE A 169 10.99 11.40 6.02
C ILE A 169 9.50 11.24 5.78
N ALA A 170 8.94 10.04 6.00
CA ALA A 170 7.52 9.78 5.81
C ALA A 170 6.66 10.57 6.82
N VAL A 171 7.07 10.63 8.07
CA VAL A 171 6.39 11.39 9.14
C VAL A 171 6.41 12.89 8.85
N GLU A 172 7.54 13.43 8.38
CA GLU A 172 7.64 14.82 7.94
C GLU A 172 6.70 15.14 6.77
N ALA A 173 6.48 14.16 5.88
CA ALA A 173 5.48 14.26 4.80
C ALA A 173 4.02 14.08 5.28
N GLY A 174 3.77 13.94 6.57
CA GLY A 174 2.43 13.77 7.16
C GLY A 174 1.84 12.36 6.94
N ILE A 175 2.70 11.35 6.82
CA ILE A 175 2.30 9.94 6.67
C ILE A 175 2.47 9.25 8.02
N THR A 176 1.48 8.47 8.43
CA THR A 176 1.58 7.60 9.61
C THR A 176 2.11 6.24 9.18
N ILE A 177 3.06 5.68 9.95
CA ILE A 177 3.56 4.33 9.75
C ILE A 177 3.17 3.49 10.95
N ASN A 178 2.37 2.47 10.73
CA ASN A 178 2.04 1.44 11.70
C ASN A 178 2.84 0.17 11.43
N GLY A 179 2.96 -0.71 12.41
CA GLY A 179 3.76 -1.92 12.28
C GLY A 179 3.04 -3.18 12.75
N LEU A 180 3.40 -4.32 12.14
CA LEU A 180 3.15 -5.66 12.65
C LEU A 180 4.48 -6.40 12.76
N ALA A 181 4.99 -6.54 13.97
CA ALA A 181 6.18 -7.35 14.23
C ALA A 181 5.78 -8.83 14.38
N ILE A 182 6.28 -9.68 13.50
CA ILE A 182 6.05 -11.13 13.54
C ILE A 182 7.20 -11.75 14.31
N LEU A 183 6.95 -12.09 15.56
CA LEU A 183 7.92 -12.68 16.46
C LEU A 183 8.10 -14.16 16.16
N THR A 184 9.30 -14.67 16.32
CA THR A 184 9.62 -16.10 16.19
C THR A 184 10.15 -16.64 17.51
N GLU A 185 9.85 -17.90 17.84
CA GLU A 185 10.33 -18.52 19.09
C GLU A 185 11.84 -18.75 19.09
N THR A 186 12.39 -19.02 17.92
CA THR A 186 13.81 -19.31 17.76
C THR A 186 14.50 -18.28 16.89
N PRO A 187 15.72 -17.86 17.25
CA PRO A 187 16.50 -16.95 16.41
C PRO A 187 16.78 -17.54 15.03
N SER A 188 16.85 -16.68 14.02
CA SER A 188 17.29 -17.07 12.69
C SER A 188 18.70 -17.68 12.76
N PRO A 189 18.94 -18.89 12.23
CA PRO A 189 20.26 -19.52 12.31
C PRO A 189 21.35 -18.76 11.53
N TRP A 190 20.96 -17.96 10.54
CA TRP A 190 21.89 -17.21 9.69
C TRP A 190 22.23 -15.83 10.24
N ASN A 191 21.29 -15.21 10.95
CA ASN A 191 21.45 -13.91 11.57
C ASN A 191 20.53 -13.81 12.79
N PRO A 192 20.94 -14.29 13.97
CA PRO A 192 20.13 -14.27 15.18
C PRO A 192 19.63 -12.87 15.56
N LEU A 193 20.47 -11.85 15.39
CA LEU A 193 20.12 -10.46 15.72
C LEU A 193 19.07 -9.85 14.77
N HIS A 194 18.84 -10.47 13.62
CA HIS A 194 17.81 -10.05 12.69
C HIS A 194 16.40 -10.29 13.27
N THR A 195 16.15 -11.47 13.81
CA THR A 195 14.85 -11.83 14.38
C THR A 195 14.77 -11.60 15.90
N HIS A 196 15.92 -11.59 16.57
CA HIS A 196 16.05 -11.39 18.03
C HIS A 196 17.08 -10.28 18.33
N PRO A 197 16.80 -9.03 17.93
CA PRO A 197 17.68 -7.92 18.29
C PRO A 197 17.66 -7.65 19.81
N PRO A 198 18.68 -6.95 20.36
CA PRO A 198 18.64 -6.51 21.74
C PRO A 198 17.36 -5.76 22.06
N GLY A 199 16.68 -6.12 23.13
CA GLY A 199 15.38 -5.55 23.52
C GLY A 199 14.15 -6.18 22.85
N GLY A 200 14.37 -7.09 21.87
CA GLY A 200 13.28 -7.73 21.10
C GLY A 200 12.91 -6.99 19.81
N LEU A 201 12.26 -7.71 18.90
CA LEU A 201 11.90 -7.18 17.59
C LEU A 201 10.82 -6.10 17.70
N ASP A 202 9.90 -6.24 18.62
CA ASP A 202 8.84 -5.25 18.86
C ASP A 202 9.40 -3.92 19.35
N GLU A 203 10.37 -3.92 20.26
CA GLU A 203 11.05 -2.69 20.69
C GLU A 203 11.86 -2.06 19.55
N TRP A 204 12.52 -2.90 18.75
CA TRP A 204 13.24 -2.42 17.58
C TRP A 204 12.29 -1.74 16.55
N TYR A 205 11.08 -2.32 16.33
CA TYR A 205 10.07 -1.69 15.45
C TYR A 205 9.55 -0.36 16.02
N ARG A 206 9.34 -0.29 17.34
CA ARG A 206 8.97 0.97 17.98
C ARG A 206 10.01 2.07 17.77
N ALA A 207 11.28 1.72 17.91
CA ALA A 207 12.38 2.67 17.80
C ALA A 207 12.65 3.08 16.34
N ASN A 208 12.45 2.19 15.35
CA ASN A 208 12.98 2.38 14.01
C ASN A 208 11.92 2.41 12.89
N VAL A 209 10.71 1.84 13.09
CA VAL A 209 9.75 1.65 12.00
C VAL A 209 8.52 2.52 12.17
N ILE A 210 7.81 2.41 13.29
CA ILE A 210 6.55 3.14 13.48
C ILE A 210 6.79 4.63 13.74
N GLY A 211 5.87 5.46 13.29
CA GLY A 211 5.93 6.91 13.50
C GLY A 211 4.73 7.66 12.93
N GLY A 212 4.60 8.93 13.32
CA GLY A 212 3.47 9.77 12.93
C GLY A 212 2.32 9.77 13.94
N THR A 213 1.29 10.57 13.65
CA THR A 213 0.19 10.79 14.58
C THR A 213 -0.65 9.52 14.76
N GLY A 214 -0.75 9.05 16.01
CA GLY A 214 -1.53 7.86 16.34
C GLY A 214 -0.90 6.54 15.92
N ALA A 215 0.39 6.54 15.51
CA ALA A 215 1.11 5.34 15.12
C ALA A 215 1.06 4.26 16.21
N PHE A 216 0.94 3.02 15.79
CA PHE A 216 0.91 1.88 16.71
C PHE A 216 1.63 0.66 16.14
N LEU A 217 2.04 -0.21 17.05
CA LEU A 217 2.61 -1.52 16.75
C LEU A 217 1.71 -2.61 17.33
N LEU A 218 1.44 -3.64 16.53
CA LEU A 218 1.03 -4.94 17.04
C LEU A 218 2.18 -5.93 16.91
N SER A 219 2.23 -6.89 17.84
CA SER A 219 3.15 -8.01 17.76
C SER A 219 2.36 -9.32 17.77
N VAL A 220 2.80 -10.28 16.97
CA VAL A 220 2.20 -11.61 16.87
C VAL A 220 3.27 -12.67 16.92
N LEU A 221 3.03 -13.76 17.63
CA LEU A 221 3.95 -14.89 17.69
C LEU A 221 3.65 -15.86 16.54
N GLY A 222 4.59 -15.96 15.61
CA GLY A 222 4.48 -16.83 14.43
C GLY A 222 3.43 -16.41 13.41
N PHE A 223 3.28 -17.23 12.38
CA PHE A 223 2.35 -16.98 11.27
C PHE A 223 0.99 -17.67 11.44
N ASP A 224 0.85 -18.61 12.36
CA ASP A 224 -0.38 -19.37 12.58
C ASP A 224 -1.53 -18.48 13.09
N THR A 225 -1.21 -17.43 13.85
CA THR A 225 -2.17 -16.46 14.37
C THR A 225 -2.23 -15.18 13.54
N PHE A 226 -1.48 -15.10 12.44
CA PHE A 226 -1.35 -13.90 11.62
C PHE A 226 -2.69 -13.36 11.11
N ALA A 227 -3.56 -14.24 10.59
CA ALA A 227 -4.89 -13.83 10.09
C ALA A 227 -5.73 -13.13 11.17
N TYR A 228 -5.75 -13.68 12.39
CA TYR A 228 -6.46 -13.07 13.51
C TYR A 228 -5.86 -11.71 13.91
N ALA A 229 -4.53 -11.63 13.97
CA ALA A 229 -3.83 -10.38 14.25
C ALA A 229 -4.13 -9.31 13.19
N MET A 230 -4.18 -9.70 11.91
CA MET A 230 -4.49 -8.78 10.82
C MET A 230 -5.92 -8.25 10.87
N VAL A 231 -6.91 -9.05 11.25
CA VAL A 231 -8.28 -8.56 11.47
C VAL A 231 -8.31 -7.48 12.54
N ASN A 232 -7.65 -7.70 13.68
CA ASN A 232 -7.57 -6.73 14.77
C ASN A 232 -6.80 -5.46 14.33
N LYS A 233 -5.69 -5.65 13.64
CA LYS A 233 -4.84 -4.57 13.17
C LYS A 233 -5.57 -3.70 12.15
N LEU A 234 -6.12 -4.27 11.09
CA LEU A 234 -6.85 -3.53 10.05
C LEU A 234 -8.08 -2.81 10.62
N SER A 235 -8.81 -3.43 11.55
CA SER A 235 -9.92 -2.75 12.22
C SER A 235 -9.47 -1.49 12.96
N ARG A 236 -8.28 -1.50 13.56
CA ARG A 236 -7.68 -0.34 14.25
C ARG A 236 -7.12 0.70 13.29
N GLU A 237 -6.55 0.28 12.15
CA GLU A 237 -5.97 1.18 11.12
C GLU A 237 -6.98 2.21 10.62
N VAL A 238 -8.23 1.76 10.47
CA VAL A 238 -9.28 2.50 9.77
C VAL A 238 -10.27 3.20 10.72
N SER A 239 -10.09 3.02 12.03
CA SER A 239 -10.95 3.64 13.07
C SER A 239 -10.65 5.10 13.32
#